data_62daa653ed77b0ef7bcf6017973aaa54
#
_entry.id   62daa653ed77b0ef7bcf6017973aaa54
#
_cell.length_a   1.000
_cell.length_b   1.000
_cell.length_c   1.000
_cell.angle_alpha   90.00
_cell.angle_beta   90.00
_cell.angle_gamma   90.00
#
_symmetry.space_group_name_H-M   'P 1'
#
loop_
_entity.id
_entity.type
_entity.pdbx_description
1 polymer ?
#
loop_
_entity_poly.entity_id
_entity_poly.type
_entity_poly.pdbx_seq_one_letter_code
_entity_poly.pdbx_strand_id
1 'polypeptide(L)' 'MKLQDCFIGQKVGVNSKSKGVIVGTVSSMFETKDVDTDISIWYAVVNVEGLDHSLEIKVSKLLGVL' A
#
# COMPACT_ATOMS: atom_id res chain seq x y z
N MET A 1 -5.09 -7.11 1.69
CA MET A 1 -6.24 -6.26 1.28
C MET A 1 -6.52 -6.48 -0.19
N LYS A 2 -7.77 -6.53 -0.58
CA LYS A 2 -8.15 -6.64 -1.99
C LYS A 2 -8.14 -5.26 -2.64
N LEU A 3 -7.82 -5.20 -3.92
CA LEU A 3 -7.78 -3.94 -4.66
C LEU A 3 -9.11 -3.17 -4.56
N GLN A 4 -10.22 -3.87 -4.64
CA GLN A 4 -11.56 -3.25 -4.59
C GLN A 4 -11.86 -2.60 -3.25
N ASP A 5 -11.13 -2.96 -2.19
CA ASP A 5 -11.29 -2.43 -0.84
C ASP A 5 -10.28 -1.32 -0.52
N CYS A 6 -9.39 -1.00 -1.45
CA CYS A 6 -8.34 -0.02 -1.26
C CYS A 6 -8.67 1.26 -2.03
N PHE A 7 -8.66 2.41 -1.34
CA PHE A 7 -8.98 3.70 -1.95
C PHE A 7 -8.13 4.83 -1.37
N ILE A 8 -7.99 5.89 -2.13
CA ILE A 8 -7.20 7.07 -1.74
C ILE A 8 -7.85 7.74 -0.52
N GLY A 9 -7.04 8.08 0.47
CA GLY A 9 -7.48 8.66 1.73
C GLY A 9 -7.73 7.65 2.83
N GLN A 10 -7.69 6.36 2.50
CA GLN A 10 -7.94 5.30 3.46
C GLN A 10 -6.73 5.08 4.38
N LYS A 11 -7.01 4.80 5.66
CA LYS A 11 -5.97 4.36 6.59
C LYS A 11 -5.74 2.87 6.44
N VAL A 12 -4.47 2.49 6.35
CA VAL A 12 -4.07 1.09 6.15
C VAL A 12 -2.92 0.74 7.08
N GLY A 13 -2.79 -0.55 7.38
CA GLY A 13 -1.66 -1.06 8.13
C GLY A 13 -0.56 -1.52 7.18
N VAL A 14 0.68 -1.23 7.53
CA VAL A 14 1.87 -1.66 6.81
C VAL A 14 2.74 -2.47 7.76
N ASN A 15 3.13 -3.67 7.34
CA ASN A 15 3.98 -4.52 8.16
C ASN A 15 5.44 -4.09 7.98
N SER A 16 6.01 -3.49 9.03
CA SER A 16 7.39 -3.03 9.04
C SER A 16 8.26 -4.06 9.74
N LYS A 17 9.43 -4.37 9.17
CA LYS A 17 10.37 -5.32 9.76
C LYS A 17 10.93 -4.86 11.10
N SER A 18 11.07 -3.56 11.30
CA SER A 18 11.70 -2.99 12.50
C SER A 18 10.70 -2.53 13.56
N LYS A 19 9.47 -2.19 13.15
CA LYS A 19 8.50 -1.55 14.05
C LYS A 19 7.18 -2.31 14.18
N GLY A 20 7.06 -3.48 13.53
CA GLY A 20 5.80 -4.20 13.48
C GLY A 20 4.81 -3.54 12.53
N VAL A 21 3.53 -3.53 12.89
CA VAL A 21 2.51 -2.91 12.05
C VAL A 21 2.44 -1.41 12.35
N ILE A 22 2.60 -0.62 11.30
CA ILE A 22 2.44 0.84 11.37
C ILE A 22 1.24 1.25 10.53
N VAL A 23 0.64 2.38 10.86
CA VAL A 23 -0.56 2.89 10.18
C VAL A 23 -0.17 4.06 9.29
N GLY A 24 -0.62 4.01 8.05
CA GLY A 24 -0.43 5.10 7.10
C GLY A 24 -1.71 5.41 6.35
N THR A 25 -1.64 6.40 5.48
CA THR A 25 -2.77 6.82 4.64
C THR A 25 -2.41 6.66 3.18
N VAL A 26 -3.30 6.06 2.40
CA VAL A 26 -3.12 5.90 0.95
C VAL A 26 -3.25 7.28 0.29
N SER A 27 -2.17 7.73 -0.36
CA SER A 27 -2.17 9.03 -1.07
C SER A 27 -2.40 8.87 -2.56
N SER A 28 -1.97 7.75 -3.14
CA SER A 28 -2.23 7.44 -4.54
C SER A 28 -2.09 5.95 -4.79
N MET A 29 -2.47 5.52 -5.98
CA MET A 29 -2.36 4.12 -6.40
C MET A 29 -1.88 4.08 -7.83
N PHE A 30 -1.12 3.06 -8.18
CA PHE A 30 -0.67 2.86 -9.55
C PHE A 30 -0.55 1.38 -9.87
N GLU A 31 -0.63 1.07 -11.15
CA GLU A 31 -0.54 -0.29 -11.67
C GLU A 31 0.80 -0.46 -12.38
N THR A 32 1.43 -1.61 -12.16
CA THR A 32 2.56 -2.07 -12.97
C THR A 32 2.14 -3.33 -13.70
N LYS A 33 2.62 -3.50 -14.91
CA LYS A 33 2.30 -4.67 -15.72
C LYS A 33 3.58 -5.38 -16.13
N ASP A 34 3.63 -6.69 -15.89
CA ASP A 34 4.73 -7.52 -16.33
C ASP A 34 4.50 -7.92 -17.78
N VAL A 35 5.39 -7.50 -18.68
CA VAL A 35 5.26 -7.77 -20.12
C VAL A 35 5.37 -9.26 -20.46
N ASP A 36 6.08 -10.04 -19.67
CA ASP A 36 6.29 -11.47 -19.94
C ASP A 36 5.09 -12.32 -19.52
N THR A 37 4.42 -11.96 -18.43
CA THR A 37 3.31 -12.74 -17.87
C THR A 37 1.96 -12.10 -18.09
N ASP A 38 1.93 -10.84 -18.51
CA ASP A 38 0.71 -10.05 -18.68
C ASP A 38 -0.09 -9.87 -17.39
N ILE A 39 0.59 -9.97 -16.25
CA ILE A 39 -0.01 -9.82 -14.93
C ILE A 39 0.11 -8.38 -14.48
N SER A 40 -1.01 -7.80 -14.05
CA SER A 40 -1.03 -6.46 -13.45
C SER A 40 -0.87 -6.57 -11.94
N ILE A 41 0.00 -5.72 -11.38
CA ILE A 41 0.22 -5.62 -9.95
C ILE A 41 -0.09 -4.20 -9.52
N TRP A 42 -1.00 -4.05 -8.56
CA TRP A 42 -1.36 -2.74 -8.02
C TRP A 42 -0.58 -2.42 -6.76
N TYR A 43 -0.08 -1.18 -6.72
CA TYR A 43 0.65 -0.63 -5.59
C TYR A 43 -0.12 0.56 -5.02
N ALA A 44 -0.01 0.76 -3.73
CA ALA A 44 -0.49 1.95 -3.06
C ALA A 44 0.71 2.76 -2.57
N VAL A 45 0.65 4.07 -2.75
CA VAL A 45 1.62 4.99 -2.16
C VAL A 45 1.05 5.40 -0.80
N VAL A 46 1.75 5.02 0.26
CA VAL A 46 1.29 5.18 1.64
C VAL A 46 2.17 6.20 2.35
N ASN A 47 1.54 7.21 2.93
CA ASN A 47 2.20 8.18 3.77
C ASN A 47 2.05 7.76 5.23
N VAL A 48 3.17 7.62 5.93
CA VAL A 48 3.19 7.26 7.35
C VAL A 48 3.66 8.47 8.13
N GLU A 49 2.92 8.81 9.19
CA GLU A 49 3.31 9.90 10.07
C GLU A 49 4.68 9.63 10.70
N GLY A 50 5.54 10.62 10.66
CA GLY A 50 6.90 10.50 11.17
C GLY A 50 7.92 10.09 10.12
N LEU A 51 7.49 9.66 8.93
CA LEU A 51 8.38 9.38 7.81
C LEU A 51 8.40 10.58 6.85
N ASP A 52 9.57 10.88 6.36
CA ASP A 52 9.78 12.01 5.43
C ASP A 52 9.67 11.60 3.97
N HIS A 53 9.29 10.34 3.71
CA HIS A 53 9.07 9.83 2.37
C HIS A 53 7.88 8.87 2.36
N SER A 54 7.28 8.70 1.18
CA SER A 54 6.16 7.77 0.98
C SER A 54 6.67 6.36 0.75
N LEU A 55 5.86 5.38 1.11
CA LEU A 55 6.15 3.97 0.87
C LEU A 55 5.29 3.45 -0.27
N GLU A 56 5.90 2.69 -1.18
CA GLU A 56 5.17 2.01 -2.26
C GLU A 56 4.99 0.55 -1.85
N ILE A 57 3.74 0.17 -1.58
CA ILE A 57 3.41 -1.14 -1.03
C ILE A 57 2.41 -1.83 -1.96
N LYS A 58 2.63 -3.11 -2.25
CA LYS A 58 1.63 -3.89 -2.99
C LYS A 58 0.31 -3.89 -2.21
N VAL A 59 -0.79 -3.63 -2.91
CA VAL A 59 -2.11 -3.59 -2.27
C VAL A 59 -2.41 -4.89 -1.53
N SER A 60 -2.00 -6.03 -2.10
CA SER A 60 -2.21 -7.33 -1.47
C SER A 60 -1.52 -7.50 -0.12
N LYS A 61 -0.52 -6.68 0.17
CA LYS A 61 0.22 -6.73 1.44
C LYS A 61 -0.27 -5.72 2.47
N LEU A 62 -1.20 -4.85 2.10
CA LEU A 62 -1.77 -3.89 3.04
C LEU A 62 -2.74 -4.60 3.99
N LEU A 63 -2.77 -4.11 5.22
CA LEU A 63 -3.64 -4.63 6.26
C LEU A 63 -4.78 -3.65 6.50
N GLY A 64 -5.98 -4.22 6.74
CA GLY A 64 -7.11 -3.40 7.12
C GLY A 64 -6.91 -2.82 8.52
N VAL A 65 -7.41 -1.62 8.75
CA VAL A 65 -7.38 -0.95 10.05
C VAL A 65 -8.81 -0.68 10.47
N LEU A 66 -9.13 -1.12 11.67
CA LEU A 66 -10.45 -0.91 12.25
C LEU A 66 -10.55 0.43 12.99
#